data_631066f0064969103fd0d37fdcb6b04e
#
_entry.id   631066f0064969103fd0d37fdcb6b04e
#
_cell.length_a   1.000
_cell.length_b   1.000
_cell.length_c   1.000
_cell.angle_alpha   90.00
_cell.angle_beta   90.00
_cell.angle_gamma   90.00
#
_symmetry.space_group_name_H-M   'P 1'
#
loop_
_entity.id
_entity.type
_entity.pdbx_description
1 polymer ?
#
loop_
_entity_poly.entity_id
_entity_poly.type
_entity_poly.pdbx_seq_one_letter_code
_entity_poly.pdbx_strand_id
1 'polypeptide(L)'
;VWAYVGIFLLLLACLVGYVYKLYRKGFFSHVARAWAVSRKGLEIENERELSMKQAALGDWADYFSHCHLPEQITFVQRILEVINENLDKEELGPTFLAEKMHVSPRQFYRKFKDLSGITPSDFIKKYRIVKAAHLLAETDLSIQEVIESVGISSRPYFYKEFAEKYGTTPKNYRMQHRKDENVNNME
;
A
#
# COMPACT_ATOMS: atom_id res chain seq x y z
N VAL A 1 -13.62 2.80 65.85
CA VAL A 1 -13.78 3.46 64.50
C VAL A 1 -12.80 4.62 64.38
N TRP A 2 -12.66 5.52 65.29
CA TRP A 2 -11.78 6.69 65.24
C TRP A 2 -10.28 6.35 65.16
N ALA A 3 -9.87 5.27 65.79
CA ALA A 3 -8.47 4.82 65.74
C ALA A 3 -8.05 4.38 64.30
N TYR A 4 -8.92 3.70 63.57
CA TYR A 4 -8.67 3.30 62.18
C TYR A 4 -8.65 4.49 61.21
N VAL A 5 -9.45 5.51 61.44
CA VAL A 5 -9.44 6.76 60.66
C VAL A 5 -8.11 7.49 60.84
N GLY A 6 -7.58 7.56 62.08
CA GLY A 6 -6.30 8.16 62.41
C GLY A 6 -5.11 7.45 61.71
N ILE A 7 -5.10 6.11 61.72
CA ILE A 7 -4.07 5.29 61.06
C ILE A 7 -4.14 5.49 59.54
N PHE A 8 -5.34 5.51 58.96
CA PHE A 8 -5.54 5.74 57.52
C PHE A 8 -5.00 7.10 57.09
N LEU A 9 -5.30 8.17 57.85
CA LEU A 9 -4.80 9.53 57.53
C LEU A 9 -3.28 9.62 57.65
N LEU A 10 -2.65 8.93 58.61
CA LEU A 10 -1.18 8.86 58.71
C LEU A 10 -0.55 8.13 57.51
N LEU A 11 -1.13 7.01 57.09
CA LEU A 11 -0.67 6.28 55.93
C LEU A 11 -0.79 7.12 54.64
N LEU A 12 -1.89 7.85 54.51
CA LEU A 12 -2.12 8.73 53.36
C LEU A 12 -1.12 9.89 53.36
N ALA A 13 -0.83 10.51 54.49
CA ALA A 13 0.19 11.53 54.63
C ALA A 13 1.60 11.04 54.29
N CYS A 14 1.94 9.82 54.73
CA CYS A 14 3.20 9.16 54.39
C CYS A 14 3.29 8.87 52.88
N LEU A 15 2.21 8.42 52.25
CA LEU A 15 2.17 8.15 50.80
C LEU A 15 2.33 9.44 50.00
N VAL A 16 1.65 10.51 50.40
CA VAL A 16 1.77 11.85 49.77
C VAL A 16 3.21 12.38 49.92
N GLY A 17 3.80 12.27 51.14
CA GLY A 17 5.19 12.66 51.36
C GLY A 17 6.20 11.85 50.53
N TYR A 18 5.95 10.56 50.35
CA TYR A 18 6.77 9.69 49.51
C TYR A 18 6.67 10.06 48.01
N VAL A 19 5.47 10.25 47.52
CA VAL A 19 5.23 10.72 46.17
C VAL A 19 5.85 12.10 45.90
N TYR A 20 5.72 13.04 46.85
CA TYR A 20 6.36 14.34 46.75
C TYR A 20 7.89 14.26 46.71
N LYS A 21 8.49 13.35 47.52
CA LYS A 21 9.94 13.08 47.54
C LYS A 21 10.41 12.50 46.20
N LEU A 22 9.64 11.62 45.57
CA LEU A 22 9.90 11.08 44.24
C LEU A 22 9.81 12.18 43.17
N TYR A 23 8.81 13.05 43.27
CA TYR A 23 8.63 14.19 42.36
C TYR A 23 9.83 15.16 42.46
N ARG A 24 10.24 15.51 43.67
CA ARG A 24 11.39 16.40 43.94
C ARG A 24 12.74 15.80 43.49
N LYS A 25 12.91 14.49 43.47
CA LYS A 25 14.10 13.79 42.98
C LYS A 25 14.14 13.70 41.45
N GLY A 26 13.17 14.27 40.73
CA GLY A 26 13.12 14.23 39.28
C GLY A 26 12.82 12.85 38.71
N PHE A 27 12.38 11.87 39.55
CA PHE A 27 12.05 10.53 39.10
C PHE A 27 11.05 10.53 37.96
N PHE A 28 9.98 11.31 38.07
CA PHE A 28 8.96 11.42 37.01
C PHE A 28 9.51 12.05 35.73
N SER A 29 10.49 12.94 35.79
CA SER A 29 11.11 13.53 34.61
C SER A 29 11.99 12.52 33.86
N HIS A 30 12.63 11.57 34.57
CA HIS A 30 13.38 10.47 33.96
C HIS A 30 12.43 9.46 33.29
N VAL A 31 11.35 9.10 33.97
CA VAL A 31 10.30 8.20 33.42
C VAL A 31 9.65 8.84 32.20
N ALA A 32 9.26 10.11 32.26
CA ALA A 32 8.66 10.83 31.15
C ALA A 32 9.62 10.91 29.93
N ARG A 33 10.91 11.15 30.16
CA ARG A 33 11.93 11.13 29.09
C ARG A 33 12.11 9.75 28.48
N ALA A 34 12.17 8.71 29.29
CA ALA A 34 12.26 7.33 28.80
C ALA A 34 11.03 6.95 27.97
N TRP A 35 9.85 7.34 28.43
CA TRP A 35 8.58 7.15 27.70
C TRP A 35 8.56 7.92 26.35
N ALA A 36 9.02 9.19 26.35
CA ALA A 36 9.08 9.99 25.14
C ALA A 36 10.07 9.42 24.12
N VAL A 37 11.21 8.90 24.55
CA VAL A 37 12.20 8.24 23.69
C VAL A 37 11.62 6.92 23.12
N SER A 38 10.96 6.11 23.94
CA SER A 38 10.32 4.86 23.50
C SER A 38 9.20 5.12 22.49
N ARG A 39 8.36 6.12 22.76
CA ARG A 39 7.28 6.53 21.84
C ARG A 39 7.82 7.03 20.50
N LYS A 40 8.88 7.84 20.53
CA LYS A 40 9.53 8.35 19.32
C LYS A 40 10.19 7.23 18.51
N GLY A 41 10.74 6.22 19.16
CA GLY A 41 11.27 5.01 18.51
C GLY A 41 10.16 4.23 17.78
N LEU A 42 9.01 4.03 18.42
CA LEU A 42 7.85 3.37 17.81
C LEU A 42 7.27 4.17 16.63
N GLU A 43 7.23 5.50 16.73
CA GLU A 43 6.77 6.38 15.65
C GLU A 43 7.69 6.26 14.42
N ILE A 44 9.01 6.27 14.61
CA ILE A 44 10.00 6.12 13.53
C ILE A 44 9.91 4.72 12.88
N GLU A 45 9.71 3.68 13.67
CA GLU A 45 9.59 2.31 13.16
C GLU A 45 8.30 2.12 12.34
N ASN A 46 7.19 2.69 12.80
CA ASN A 46 5.92 2.72 12.06
C ASN A 46 6.03 3.52 10.75
N GLU A 47 6.72 4.67 10.75
CA GLU A 47 6.95 5.46 9.54
C GLU A 47 7.82 4.70 8.52
N ARG A 48 8.84 3.98 8.97
CA ARG A 48 9.68 3.14 8.10
C ARG A 48 8.90 1.98 7.51
N GLU A 49 8.11 1.28 8.32
CA GLU A 49 7.26 0.19 7.84
C GLU A 49 6.23 0.68 6.82
N LEU A 50 5.62 1.84 7.08
CA LEU A 50 4.68 2.48 6.17
C LEU A 50 5.36 2.86 4.84
N SER A 51 6.54 3.46 4.91
CA SER A 51 7.33 3.84 3.73
C SER A 51 7.74 2.61 2.89
N MET A 52 8.16 1.51 3.53
CA MET A 52 8.47 0.26 2.82
C MET A 52 7.22 -0.35 2.17
N LYS A 53 6.08 -0.32 2.84
CA LYS A 53 4.81 -0.81 2.29
C LYS A 53 4.33 0.05 1.11
N GLN A 54 4.51 1.36 1.18
CA GLN A 54 4.21 2.26 0.05
C GLN A 54 5.16 2.01 -1.13
N ALA A 55 6.45 1.84 -0.88
CA ALA A 55 7.41 1.49 -1.93
C ALA A 55 7.07 0.16 -2.64
N ALA A 56 6.47 -0.79 -1.93
CA ALA A 56 6.02 -2.06 -2.50
C ALA A 56 4.81 -1.93 -3.45
N LEU A 57 4.16 -0.77 -3.51
CA LEU A 57 3.11 -0.50 -4.50
C LEU A 57 3.68 -0.26 -5.92
N GLY A 58 4.97 0.03 -6.04
CA GLY A 58 5.65 0.23 -7.33
C GLY A 58 4.93 1.26 -8.20
N ASP A 59 4.67 0.90 -9.47
CA ASP A 59 4.02 1.76 -10.47
C ASP A 59 2.63 2.28 -10.07
N TRP A 60 2.05 1.76 -8.99
CA TRP A 60 0.70 2.09 -8.51
C TRP A 60 0.70 3.04 -7.34
N ALA A 61 1.87 3.43 -6.83
CA ALA A 61 2.01 4.29 -5.66
C ALA A 61 1.27 5.63 -5.84
N ASP A 62 1.29 6.22 -7.03
CA ASP A 62 0.61 7.48 -7.33
C ASP A 62 -0.91 7.40 -7.15
N TYR A 63 -1.53 6.27 -7.56
CA TYR A 63 -2.97 6.06 -7.39
C TYR A 63 -3.37 5.90 -5.93
N PHE A 64 -2.46 5.44 -5.09
CA PHE A 64 -2.70 5.15 -3.67
C PHE A 64 -1.90 6.06 -2.75
N SER A 65 -1.50 7.24 -3.24
CA SER A 65 -0.74 8.24 -2.48
C SER A 65 -1.44 8.72 -1.20
N HIS A 66 -2.76 8.59 -1.14
CA HIS A 66 -3.58 8.94 0.04
C HIS A 66 -3.69 7.80 1.07
N CYS A 67 -3.10 6.63 0.80
CA CYS A 67 -3.08 5.52 1.75
C CYS A 67 -2.00 5.75 2.79
N HIS A 68 -2.40 6.23 3.96
CA HIS A 68 -1.47 6.52 5.07
C HIS A 68 -1.55 5.51 6.21
N LEU A 69 -2.60 4.67 6.24
CA LEU A 69 -2.76 3.65 7.26
C LEU A 69 -2.22 2.29 6.78
N PRO A 70 -1.48 1.55 7.61
CA PRO A 70 -0.93 0.23 7.25
C PRO A 70 -1.99 -0.74 6.72
N GLU A 71 -3.19 -0.72 7.30
CA GLU A 71 -4.33 -1.55 6.87
C GLU A 71 -4.85 -1.19 5.47
N GLN A 72 -4.79 0.09 5.08
CA GLN A 72 -5.17 0.55 3.74
C GLN A 72 -4.17 0.02 2.71
N ILE A 73 -2.88 0.12 3.01
CA ILE A 73 -1.80 -0.36 2.14
C ILE A 73 -1.87 -1.88 2.00
N THR A 74 -2.05 -2.61 3.10
CA THR A 74 -2.23 -4.07 3.06
C THR A 74 -3.44 -4.47 2.22
N PHE A 75 -4.54 -3.74 2.32
CA PHE A 75 -5.73 -3.96 1.50
C PHE A 75 -5.42 -3.76 0.00
N VAL A 76 -4.72 -2.70 -0.35
CA VAL A 76 -4.31 -2.41 -1.74
C VAL A 76 -3.34 -3.48 -2.24
N GLN A 77 -2.31 -3.85 -1.49
CA GLN A 77 -1.36 -4.91 -1.85
C GLN A 77 -2.09 -6.21 -2.16
N ARG A 78 -3.04 -6.60 -1.32
CA ARG A 78 -3.85 -7.82 -1.57
C ARG A 78 -4.67 -7.73 -2.86
N ILE A 79 -5.22 -6.55 -3.19
CA ILE A 79 -5.91 -6.33 -4.47
C ILE A 79 -4.95 -6.49 -5.65
N LEU A 80 -3.76 -5.90 -5.57
CA LEU A 80 -2.74 -6.00 -6.63
C LEU A 80 -2.30 -7.45 -6.85
N GLU A 81 -2.10 -8.22 -5.78
CA GLU A 81 -1.83 -9.67 -5.84
C GLU A 81 -2.94 -10.41 -6.58
N VAL A 82 -4.19 -10.22 -6.15
CA VAL A 82 -5.35 -10.88 -6.77
C VAL A 82 -5.49 -10.51 -8.26
N ILE A 83 -5.26 -9.25 -8.61
CA ILE A 83 -5.28 -8.81 -10.02
C ILE A 83 -4.16 -9.51 -10.79
N ASN A 84 -2.94 -9.51 -10.28
CA ASN A 84 -1.78 -10.09 -10.97
C ASN A 84 -1.93 -11.60 -11.19
N GLU A 85 -2.48 -12.34 -10.21
CA GLU A 85 -2.71 -13.78 -10.29
C GLU A 85 -3.84 -14.19 -11.26
N ASN A 86 -4.72 -13.24 -11.63
CA ASN A 86 -5.91 -13.53 -12.41
C ASN A 86 -6.06 -12.60 -13.63
N LEU A 87 -4.95 -12.04 -14.10
CA LEU A 87 -4.97 -10.96 -15.10
C LEU A 87 -5.51 -11.41 -16.45
N ASP A 88 -5.25 -12.67 -16.82
CA ASP A 88 -5.70 -13.35 -18.04
C ASP A 88 -7.18 -13.71 -18.04
N LYS A 89 -7.81 -13.74 -16.87
CA LYS A 89 -9.21 -14.16 -16.75
C LYS A 89 -10.18 -13.11 -17.24
N GLU A 90 -11.15 -13.53 -18.04
CA GLU A 90 -12.19 -12.68 -18.57
C GLU A 90 -13.13 -12.13 -17.47
N GLU A 91 -13.39 -12.94 -16.44
CA GLU A 91 -14.22 -12.59 -15.29
C GLU A 91 -13.57 -11.60 -14.32
N LEU A 92 -12.28 -11.29 -14.50
CA LEU A 92 -11.60 -10.31 -13.63
C LEU A 92 -12.26 -8.95 -13.70
N GLY A 93 -12.99 -8.61 -12.65
CA GLY A 93 -13.76 -7.38 -12.54
C GLY A 93 -14.04 -7.01 -11.08
N PRO A 94 -14.78 -5.92 -10.83
CA PRO A 94 -15.05 -5.46 -9.46
C PRO A 94 -15.75 -6.49 -8.57
N THR A 95 -16.66 -7.28 -9.12
CA THR A 95 -17.37 -8.34 -8.38
C THR A 95 -16.42 -9.45 -8.01
N PHE A 96 -15.58 -9.91 -8.94
CA PHE A 96 -14.57 -10.92 -8.69
C PHE A 96 -13.59 -10.48 -7.58
N LEU A 97 -13.11 -9.24 -7.64
CA LEU A 97 -12.23 -8.68 -6.60
C LEU A 97 -12.94 -8.61 -5.25
N ALA A 98 -14.20 -8.19 -5.21
CA ALA A 98 -14.98 -8.11 -3.97
C ALA A 98 -15.11 -9.49 -3.31
N GLU A 99 -15.37 -10.55 -4.08
CA GLU A 99 -15.43 -11.93 -3.60
C GLU A 99 -14.10 -12.40 -3.02
N LYS A 100 -13.00 -12.15 -3.73
CA LYS A 100 -11.64 -12.50 -3.28
C LYS A 100 -11.22 -11.73 -2.02
N MET A 101 -11.75 -10.53 -1.84
CA MET A 101 -11.53 -9.68 -0.67
C MET A 101 -12.53 -9.93 0.46
N HIS A 102 -13.48 -10.87 0.30
CA HIS A 102 -14.52 -11.21 1.28
C HIS A 102 -15.37 -10.02 1.72
N VAL A 103 -15.68 -9.13 0.80
CA VAL A 103 -16.54 -7.95 1.03
C VAL A 103 -17.66 -7.87 0.00
N SER A 104 -18.74 -7.15 0.32
CA SER A 104 -19.80 -6.93 -0.67
C SER A 104 -19.29 -6.07 -1.85
N PRO A 105 -19.78 -6.27 -3.08
CA PRO A 105 -19.37 -5.47 -4.25
C PRO A 105 -19.52 -3.95 -4.04
N ARG A 106 -20.58 -3.53 -3.32
CA ARG A 106 -20.84 -2.12 -3.01
C ARG A 106 -19.78 -1.56 -2.04
N GLN A 107 -19.42 -2.33 -1.01
CA GLN A 107 -18.40 -1.91 -0.05
C GLN A 107 -17.02 -1.85 -0.71
N PHE A 108 -16.69 -2.87 -1.52
CA PHE A 108 -15.44 -2.91 -2.30
C PHE A 108 -15.31 -1.69 -3.20
N TYR A 109 -16.33 -1.43 -4.05
CA TYR A 109 -16.33 -0.30 -4.98
C TYR A 109 -16.09 1.03 -4.27
N ARG A 110 -16.84 1.30 -3.19
CA ARG A 110 -16.70 2.54 -2.42
C ARG A 110 -15.31 2.66 -1.82
N LYS A 111 -14.85 1.64 -1.08
CA LYS A 111 -13.54 1.65 -0.43
C LYS A 111 -12.41 1.81 -1.44
N PHE A 112 -12.46 1.09 -2.56
CA PHE A 112 -11.45 1.19 -3.61
C PHE A 112 -11.40 2.60 -4.21
N LYS A 113 -12.56 3.16 -4.58
CA LYS A 113 -12.66 4.49 -5.15
C LYS A 113 -12.19 5.59 -4.18
N ASP A 114 -12.51 5.44 -2.89
CA ASP A 114 -12.06 6.37 -1.84
C ASP A 114 -10.52 6.35 -1.69
N LEU A 115 -9.88 5.19 -1.87
CA LEU A 115 -8.43 5.03 -1.76
C LEU A 115 -7.66 5.42 -3.02
N SER A 116 -8.22 5.16 -4.22
CA SER A 116 -7.52 5.33 -5.50
C SER A 116 -7.98 6.52 -6.33
N GLY A 117 -9.11 7.13 -5.98
CA GLY A 117 -9.74 8.20 -6.77
C GLY A 117 -10.43 7.74 -8.06
N ILE A 118 -10.25 6.49 -8.50
CA ILE A 118 -10.81 5.95 -9.75
C ILE A 118 -11.66 4.70 -9.50
N THR A 119 -12.43 4.28 -10.51
CA THR A 119 -13.23 3.06 -10.36
C THR A 119 -12.36 1.80 -10.43
N PRO A 120 -12.75 0.70 -9.77
CA PRO A 120 -12.02 -0.57 -9.89
C PRO A 120 -11.92 -1.06 -11.34
N SER A 121 -12.95 -0.88 -12.14
CA SER A 121 -12.95 -1.27 -13.56
C SER A 121 -11.92 -0.48 -14.37
N ASP A 122 -11.83 0.83 -14.17
CA ASP A 122 -10.86 1.67 -14.86
C ASP A 122 -9.44 1.37 -14.40
N PHE A 123 -9.28 1.04 -13.11
CA PHE A 123 -7.99 0.61 -12.59
C PHE A 123 -7.52 -0.70 -13.25
N ILE A 124 -8.37 -1.73 -13.33
CA ILE A 124 -8.03 -3.00 -13.98
C ILE A 124 -7.63 -2.78 -15.44
N LYS A 125 -8.35 -1.95 -16.19
CA LYS A 125 -8.00 -1.59 -17.58
C LYS A 125 -6.59 -0.99 -17.66
N LYS A 126 -6.30 0.01 -16.81
CA LYS A 126 -4.99 0.65 -16.75
C LYS A 126 -3.91 -0.35 -16.35
N TYR A 127 -4.19 -1.23 -15.38
CA TYR A 127 -3.29 -2.27 -14.93
C TYR A 127 -2.89 -3.21 -16.07
N ARG A 128 -3.85 -3.68 -16.86
CA ARG A 128 -3.60 -4.53 -18.03
C ARG A 128 -2.65 -3.87 -19.04
N ILE A 129 -2.82 -2.57 -19.31
CA ILE A 129 -1.97 -1.83 -20.25
C ILE A 129 -0.54 -1.66 -19.71
N VAL A 130 -0.38 -1.34 -18.43
CA VAL A 130 0.95 -1.24 -17.80
C VAL A 130 1.66 -2.59 -17.81
N LYS A 131 0.97 -3.65 -17.41
CA LYS A 131 1.54 -5.00 -17.41
C LYS A 131 1.94 -5.46 -18.81
N ALA A 132 1.14 -5.10 -19.83
CA ALA A 132 1.51 -5.37 -21.21
C ALA A 132 2.79 -4.64 -21.65
N ALA A 133 3.00 -3.42 -21.20
CA ALA A 133 4.23 -2.69 -21.48
C ALA A 133 5.47 -3.37 -20.85
N HIS A 134 5.36 -3.85 -19.59
CA HIS A 134 6.40 -4.65 -18.95
C HIS A 134 6.71 -5.92 -19.75
N LEU A 135 5.66 -6.69 -20.13
CA LEU A 135 5.86 -7.91 -20.93
C LEU A 135 6.49 -7.62 -22.28
N LEU A 136 6.15 -6.51 -22.92
CA LEU A 136 6.77 -6.10 -24.19
C LEU A 136 8.25 -5.74 -24.04
N ALA A 137 8.66 -5.15 -22.92
CA ALA A 137 10.04 -4.79 -22.64
C ALA A 137 10.88 -6.01 -22.24
N GLU A 138 10.36 -6.85 -21.35
CA GLU A 138 11.10 -7.88 -20.65
C GLU A 138 11.05 -9.27 -21.32
N THR A 139 10.11 -9.51 -22.26
CA THR A 139 9.89 -10.85 -22.84
C THR A 139 9.89 -10.86 -24.37
N ASP A 140 10.09 -12.06 -24.94
CA ASP A 140 10.02 -12.32 -26.39
C ASP A 140 8.61 -12.67 -26.90
N LEU A 141 7.59 -12.61 -26.03
CA LEU A 141 6.21 -12.89 -26.41
C LEU A 141 5.78 -12.03 -27.60
N SER A 142 5.06 -12.59 -28.55
CA SER A 142 4.45 -11.81 -29.62
C SER A 142 3.46 -10.80 -29.05
N ILE A 143 3.12 -9.74 -29.79
CA ILE A 143 2.13 -8.76 -29.34
C ILE A 143 0.79 -9.43 -29.06
N GLN A 144 0.43 -10.48 -29.84
CA GLN A 144 -0.81 -11.22 -29.63
C GLN A 144 -0.79 -12.01 -28.32
N GLU A 145 0.30 -12.72 -28.02
CA GLU A 145 0.48 -13.42 -26.75
C GLU A 145 0.46 -12.47 -25.56
N VAL A 146 1.05 -11.27 -25.69
CA VAL A 146 0.98 -10.25 -24.64
C VAL A 146 -0.47 -9.81 -24.40
N ILE A 147 -1.25 -9.52 -25.46
CA ILE A 147 -2.65 -9.14 -25.37
C ILE A 147 -3.46 -10.22 -24.63
N GLU A 148 -3.26 -11.48 -24.98
CA GLU A 148 -3.92 -12.63 -24.34
C GLU A 148 -3.50 -12.78 -22.88
N SER A 149 -2.19 -12.69 -22.58
CA SER A 149 -1.66 -12.82 -21.22
C SER A 149 -2.17 -11.74 -20.25
N VAL A 150 -2.56 -10.57 -20.76
CA VAL A 150 -3.15 -9.51 -19.93
C VAL A 150 -4.69 -9.49 -19.98
N GLY A 151 -5.32 -10.51 -20.60
CA GLY A 151 -6.78 -10.67 -20.63
C GLY A 151 -7.53 -9.59 -21.42
N ILE A 152 -6.94 -9.03 -22.45
CA ILE A 152 -7.61 -8.08 -23.36
C ILE A 152 -8.10 -8.82 -24.59
N SER A 153 -9.41 -8.90 -24.79
CA SER A 153 -10.01 -9.61 -25.93
C SER A 153 -10.01 -8.77 -27.23
N SER A 154 -10.00 -7.44 -27.13
CA SER A 154 -10.06 -6.56 -28.28
C SER A 154 -8.71 -5.96 -28.64
N ARG A 155 -8.10 -6.47 -29.72
CA ARG A 155 -6.85 -5.94 -30.26
C ARG A 155 -6.91 -4.45 -30.63
N PRO A 156 -7.95 -3.93 -31.32
CA PRO A 156 -8.06 -2.50 -31.59
C PRO A 156 -8.12 -1.64 -30.33
N TYR A 157 -8.84 -2.11 -29.31
CA TYR A 157 -8.91 -1.45 -28.01
C TYR A 157 -7.51 -1.39 -27.36
N PHE A 158 -6.76 -2.51 -27.37
CA PHE A 158 -5.40 -2.56 -26.82
C PHE A 158 -4.48 -1.52 -27.48
N TYR A 159 -4.45 -1.49 -28.82
CA TYR A 159 -3.58 -0.55 -29.55
C TYR A 159 -3.93 0.92 -29.25
N LYS A 160 -5.22 1.22 -29.16
CA LYS A 160 -5.71 2.57 -28.82
C LYS A 160 -5.26 2.99 -27.42
N GLU A 161 -5.59 2.19 -26.42
CA GLU A 161 -5.27 2.50 -25.01
C GLU A 161 -3.74 2.55 -24.76
N PHE A 162 -3.00 1.65 -25.43
CA PHE A 162 -1.54 1.64 -25.34
C PHE A 162 -0.92 2.89 -25.94
N ALA A 163 -1.36 3.30 -27.12
CA ALA A 163 -0.88 4.51 -27.77
C ALA A 163 -1.28 5.79 -27.00
N GLU A 164 -2.47 5.81 -26.40
CA GLU A 164 -2.92 6.92 -25.56
C GLU A 164 -2.04 7.07 -24.31
N LYS A 165 -1.66 5.95 -23.68
CA LYS A 165 -0.84 5.96 -22.47
C LYS A 165 0.64 6.23 -22.73
N TYR A 166 1.23 5.63 -23.76
CA TYR A 166 2.68 5.66 -24.01
C TYR A 166 3.09 6.52 -25.21
N GLY A 167 2.16 7.13 -25.93
CA GLY A 167 2.45 7.98 -27.09
C GLY A 167 3.03 7.24 -28.29
N THR A 168 3.06 5.89 -28.27
CA THR A 168 3.69 5.06 -29.31
C THR A 168 2.97 3.72 -29.48
N THR A 169 3.31 3.00 -30.54
CA THR A 169 2.74 1.67 -30.77
C THR A 169 3.45 0.60 -29.92
N PRO A 170 2.79 -0.52 -29.57
CA PRO A 170 3.41 -1.63 -28.83
C PRO A 170 4.70 -2.15 -29.48
N LYS A 171 4.75 -2.19 -30.81
CA LYS A 171 5.93 -2.61 -31.58
C LYS A 171 7.10 -1.62 -31.38
N ASN A 172 6.86 -0.34 -31.52
CA ASN A 172 7.88 0.68 -31.37
C ASN A 172 8.36 0.79 -29.91
N TYR A 173 7.44 0.68 -28.95
CA TYR A 173 7.75 0.61 -27.51
C TYR A 173 8.75 -0.50 -27.21
N ARG A 174 8.50 -1.72 -27.68
CA ARG A 174 9.42 -2.85 -27.56
C ARG A 174 10.81 -2.55 -28.15
N MET A 175 10.83 -1.98 -29.36
CA MET A 175 12.10 -1.67 -30.03
C MET A 175 12.94 -0.63 -29.29
N GLN A 176 12.31 0.33 -28.65
CA GLN A 176 12.98 1.36 -27.88
C GLN A 176 13.60 0.77 -26.59
N HIS A 177 12.81 0.05 -25.79
CA HIS A 177 13.25 -0.47 -24.49
C HIS A 177 14.30 -1.59 -24.61
N ARG A 178 14.28 -2.40 -25.67
CA ARG A 178 15.31 -3.42 -25.92
C ARG A 178 16.65 -2.85 -26.40
N LYS A 179 16.65 -1.70 -27.05
CA LYS A 179 17.90 -1.03 -27.43
C LYS A 179 18.62 -0.48 -26.21
N ASP A 180 17.87 0.05 -25.25
CA ASP A 180 18.44 0.63 -24.03
C ASP A 180 19.10 -0.44 -23.14
N GLU A 181 18.53 -1.66 -23.03
CA GLU A 181 19.16 -2.77 -22.32
C GLU A 181 20.47 -3.26 -22.96
N ASN A 182 20.55 -3.31 -24.27
CA ASN A 182 21.77 -3.72 -24.96
C ASN A 182 22.91 -2.71 -24.82
N VAL A 183 22.63 -1.44 -24.63
CA VAL A 183 23.65 -0.39 -24.40
C VAL A 183 24.18 -0.47 -22.98
N ASN A 184 23.30 -0.66 -21.98
CA ASN A 184 23.68 -0.75 -20.56
C ASN A 184 24.44 -2.04 -20.19
N ASN A 185 24.33 -3.10 -21.01
CA ASN A 185 25.08 -4.35 -20.81
C ASN A 185 26.46 -4.36 -21.52
N MET A 186 26.83 -3.28 -22.18
CA MET A 186 28.14 -3.14 -22.88
C MET A 186 29.12 -2.20 -22.12
N GLU A 187 28.73 -1.60 -21.01
CA GLU A 187 29.57 -0.85 -20.08
C GLU A 187 29.97 -1.68 -18.85
#